data_aaad061a5e607257a11d4694339b6bed
#
_entry.id   aaad061a5e607257a11d4694339b6bed
#
_cell.length_a   1.000
_cell.length_b   1.000
_cell.length_c   1.000
_cell.angle_alpha   90.00
_cell.angle_beta   90.00
_cell.angle_gamma   90.00
#
_symmetry.space_group_name_H-M   'P 1'
#
loop_
_entity.id
_entity.type
_entity.pdbx_description
1 polymer ?
#
loop_
_entity_poly.entity_id
_entity_poly.type
_entity_poly.pdbx_seq_one_letter_code
_entity_poly.pdbx_strand_id
1 'polypeptide(L)'
;MFTGFTPETVDFLWGIRMNNNRDWFLEHKKQYTDALYEPMKALGQAVFQPFLDKPGNILKVSRIYRDARLHPPTPYKESLWLCIRQEVDWWAENPSLYFEITPEGASYGFFYWKPRTAVLETFRQRISAKPDEFLKLIRDTEAATGVNVTAQCYKRPKIPENPALAPYFAWKGEIGCTRSIEPGDALFGPQLEGEVKDFFEKLTPLYEYFNQYVV
;
A
#
# COMPACT_ATOMS: atom_id res chain seq x y z
N MET A 1 -10.04 8.89 17.34
CA MET A 1 -10.88 9.20 16.15
C MET A 1 -9.99 9.97 15.18
N PHE A 2 -9.99 9.61 13.91
CA PHE A 2 -9.24 10.34 12.87
C PHE A 2 -9.95 11.66 12.56
N THR A 3 -9.20 12.74 12.51
CA THR A 3 -9.72 14.10 12.26
C THR A 3 -9.19 14.71 10.96
N GLY A 4 -8.38 13.96 10.21
CA GLY A 4 -7.69 14.39 9.01
C GLY A 4 -6.20 14.64 9.25
N PHE A 5 -5.44 14.64 8.17
CA PHE A 5 -4.13 15.29 8.15
C PHE A 5 -4.32 16.80 8.00
N THR A 6 -3.26 17.56 8.16
CA THR A 6 -3.29 19.02 8.07
C THR A 6 -2.13 19.53 7.19
N PRO A 7 -2.14 20.79 6.75
CA PRO A 7 -0.97 21.39 6.10
C PRO A 7 0.32 21.22 6.90
N GLU A 8 0.26 21.25 8.23
CA GLU A 8 1.42 21.01 9.10
C GLU A 8 2.04 19.62 8.92
N THR A 9 1.24 18.63 8.50
CA THR A 9 1.74 17.29 8.15
C THR A 9 2.71 17.36 6.96
N VAL A 10 2.30 18.07 5.93
CA VAL A 10 3.09 18.27 4.69
C VAL A 10 4.31 19.14 4.97
N ASP A 11 4.12 20.20 5.76
CA ASP A 11 5.22 21.09 6.19
C ASP A 11 6.30 20.32 6.96
N PHE A 12 5.90 19.44 7.89
CA PHE A 12 6.85 18.57 8.59
C PHE A 12 7.61 17.65 7.61
N LEU A 13 6.91 17.03 6.66
CA LEU A 13 7.53 16.11 5.69
C LEU A 13 8.51 16.84 4.76
N TRP A 14 8.20 18.05 4.32
CA TRP A 14 9.15 18.91 3.60
C TRP A 14 10.33 19.32 4.50
N GLY A 15 10.03 19.70 5.73
CA GLY A 15 11.05 20.09 6.72
C GLY A 15 12.07 18.98 6.96
N ILE A 16 11.62 17.72 7.20
CA ILE A 16 12.53 16.60 7.42
C ILE A 16 13.30 16.22 6.16
N ARG A 17 12.75 16.40 4.96
CA ARG A 17 13.46 16.19 3.70
C ARG A 17 14.63 17.16 3.53
N MET A 18 14.41 18.42 3.87
CA MET A 18 15.43 19.48 3.73
C MET A 18 16.45 19.46 4.87
N ASN A 19 16.09 18.92 6.05
CA ASN A 19 16.90 18.97 7.26
C ASN A 19 17.01 17.58 7.90
N ASN A 20 17.41 16.55 7.15
CA ASN A 20 17.38 15.16 7.60
C ASN A 20 18.50 14.86 8.60
N ASN A 21 18.44 15.46 9.79
CA ASN A 21 19.38 15.27 10.87
C ASN A 21 18.67 15.20 12.23
N ARG A 22 19.41 14.74 13.24
CA ARG A 22 18.88 14.47 14.57
C ARG A 22 18.41 15.73 15.30
N ASP A 23 19.17 16.82 15.18
CA ASP A 23 18.91 18.03 15.97
C ASP A 23 17.61 18.68 15.49
N TRP A 24 17.45 18.83 14.19
CA TRP A 24 16.20 19.32 13.59
C TRP A 24 15.01 18.43 13.97
N PHE A 25 15.15 17.11 13.91
CA PHE A 25 14.06 16.20 14.28
C PHE A 25 13.67 16.35 15.76
N LEU A 26 14.62 16.49 16.66
CA LEU A 26 14.34 16.67 18.09
C LEU A 26 13.56 17.95 18.37
N GLU A 27 13.90 19.04 17.69
CA GLU A 27 13.20 20.32 17.78
C GLU A 27 11.75 20.21 17.25
N HIS A 28 11.52 19.40 16.19
CA HIS A 28 10.21 19.23 15.54
C HIS A 28 9.48 17.94 15.95
N LYS A 29 9.97 17.24 16.98
CA LYS A 29 9.40 15.94 17.40
C LYS A 29 7.93 16.05 17.80
N LYS A 30 7.51 17.15 18.40
CA LYS A 30 6.11 17.38 18.74
C LYS A 30 5.25 17.48 17.50
N GLN A 31 5.68 18.24 16.49
CA GLN A 31 4.99 18.35 15.20
C GLN A 31 4.88 16.98 14.52
N TYR A 32 5.96 16.20 14.47
CA TYR A 32 5.91 14.81 14.00
C TYR A 32 4.84 13.98 14.68
N THR A 33 4.78 14.04 16.00
CA THR A 33 3.83 13.24 16.79
C THR A 33 2.39 13.69 16.51
N ASP A 34 2.13 14.97 16.63
CA ASP A 34 0.76 15.51 16.63
C ASP A 34 0.19 15.61 15.20
N ALA A 35 0.99 16.05 14.24
CA ALA A 35 0.50 16.31 12.87
C ALA A 35 0.65 15.10 11.92
N LEU A 36 1.52 14.13 12.22
CA LEU A 36 1.77 13.00 11.32
C LEU A 36 1.53 11.64 11.97
N TYR A 37 2.18 11.35 13.10
CA TYR A 37 2.21 9.98 13.65
C TYR A 37 0.88 9.56 14.29
N GLU A 38 0.31 10.38 15.16
CA GLU A 38 -0.98 10.07 15.79
C GLU A 38 -2.15 10.07 14.79
N PRO A 39 -2.25 11.02 13.83
CA PRO A 39 -3.22 10.90 12.74
C PRO A 39 -3.06 9.61 11.91
N MET A 40 -1.82 9.21 11.56
CA MET A 40 -1.57 7.98 10.83
C MET A 40 -2.04 6.74 11.62
N LYS A 41 -1.81 6.70 12.93
CA LYS A 41 -2.31 5.62 13.80
C LYS A 41 -3.84 5.61 13.86
N ALA A 42 -4.46 6.77 13.99
CA ALA A 42 -5.91 6.90 14.05
C ALA A 42 -6.56 6.42 12.74
N LEU A 43 -6.03 6.84 11.58
CA LEU A 43 -6.45 6.35 10.28
C LEU A 43 -6.29 4.83 10.19
N GLY A 44 -5.11 4.32 10.58
CA GLY A 44 -4.82 2.87 10.55
C GLY A 44 -5.82 2.06 11.37
N GLN A 45 -6.14 2.50 12.59
CA GLN A 45 -7.14 1.83 13.44
C GLN A 45 -8.53 1.83 12.80
N ALA A 46 -8.93 2.94 12.18
CA ALA A 46 -10.23 3.07 11.54
C ALA A 46 -10.37 2.17 10.31
N VAL A 47 -9.37 2.17 9.40
CA VAL A 47 -9.40 1.35 8.19
C VAL A 47 -9.16 -0.14 8.44
N PHE A 48 -8.60 -0.50 9.60
CA PHE A 48 -8.38 -1.88 10.00
C PHE A 48 -9.64 -2.56 10.58
N GLN A 49 -10.65 -1.80 11.01
CA GLN A 49 -11.86 -2.37 11.64
C GLN A 49 -12.50 -3.51 10.84
N PRO A 50 -12.68 -3.44 9.49
CA PRO A 50 -13.26 -4.53 8.70
C PRO A 50 -12.41 -5.81 8.65
N PHE A 51 -11.15 -5.74 9.11
CA PHE A 51 -10.18 -6.84 9.07
C PHE A 51 -9.93 -7.49 10.43
N LEU A 52 -10.52 -6.97 11.52
CA LEU A 52 -10.32 -7.51 12.87
C LEU A 52 -10.74 -8.98 13.00
N ASP A 53 -11.85 -9.34 12.36
CA ASP A 53 -12.39 -10.71 12.41
C ASP A 53 -11.82 -11.63 11.31
N LYS A 54 -10.87 -11.11 10.50
CA LYS A 54 -10.20 -11.89 9.44
C LYS A 54 -8.87 -12.44 9.98
N PRO A 55 -8.76 -13.77 10.20
CA PRO A 55 -7.57 -14.36 10.82
C PRO A 55 -6.27 -14.02 10.09
N GLY A 56 -5.21 -13.79 10.86
CA GLY A 56 -3.87 -13.54 10.35
C GLY A 56 -3.61 -12.14 9.81
N ASN A 57 -4.63 -11.27 9.69
CA ASN A 57 -4.39 -9.89 9.28
C ASN A 57 -3.83 -9.06 10.45
N ILE A 58 -2.82 -8.27 10.16
CA ILE A 58 -2.24 -7.29 11.10
C ILE A 58 -2.21 -5.90 10.48
N LEU A 59 -2.36 -4.91 11.34
CA LEU A 59 -2.08 -3.52 11.02
C LEU A 59 -0.63 -3.19 11.39
N LYS A 60 0.11 -2.63 10.45
CA LYS A 60 1.46 -2.11 10.67
C LYS A 60 1.50 -0.64 10.33
N VAL A 61 1.94 0.18 11.29
CA VAL A 61 2.29 1.59 11.05
C VAL A 61 3.81 1.71 11.08
N SER A 62 4.38 2.34 10.07
CA SER A 62 5.83 2.48 9.93
C SER A 62 6.38 3.44 10.99
N ARG A 63 7.67 3.28 11.32
CA ARG A 63 8.44 4.27 12.08
C ARG A 63 9.12 5.23 11.13
N ILE A 64 9.29 6.49 11.52
CA ILE A 64 10.00 7.48 10.71
C ILE A 64 11.50 7.17 10.58
N TYR A 65 12.08 6.45 11.53
CA TYR A 65 13.51 6.13 11.54
C TYR A 65 13.87 5.16 10.40
N ARG A 66 14.95 5.46 9.70
CA ARG A 66 15.62 4.53 8.77
C ARG A 66 16.60 3.64 9.52
N ASP A 67 16.99 2.54 8.91
CA ASP A 67 18.13 1.75 9.39
C ASP A 67 19.42 2.53 9.04
N ALA A 68 20.07 3.06 10.08
CA ALA A 68 21.28 3.86 9.92
C ALA A 68 22.45 3.11 9.26
N ARG A 69 22.44 1.78 9.29
CA ARG A 69 23.45 0.95 8.61
C ARG A 69 23.30 0.99 7.09
N LEU A 70 22.07 1.15 6.62
CA LEU A 70 21.74 1.16 5.18
C LEU A 70 21.64 2.58 4.61
N HIS A 71 21.37 3.58 5.47
CA HIS A 71 21.11 4.96 5.07
C HIS A 71 21.86 5.96 5.97
N PRO A 72 23.20 5.90 6.08
CA PRO A 72 23.95 6.66 7.07
C PRO A 72 23.76 8.19 6.98
N PRO A 73 23.62 8.83 5.78
CA PRO A 73 23.48 10.29 5.73
C PRO A 73 22.06 10.80 6.01
N THR A 74 21.04 9.90 5.97
CA THR A 74 19.63 10.30 6.10
C THR A 74 18.90 9.41 7.11
N PRO A 75 18.97 9.73 8.43
CA PRO A 75 18.45 8.88 9.49
C PRO A 75 16.92 8.77 9.53
N TYR A 76 16.20 9.63 8.83
CA TYR A 76 14.74 9.65 8.82
C TYR A 76 14.17 9.41 7.43
N LYS A 77 12.97 8.81 7.38
CA LYS A 77 12.18 8.71 6.16
C LYS A 77 11.51 10.06 5.87
N GLU A 78 11.25 10.29 4.61
CA GLU A 78 10.49 11.44 4.11
C GLU A 78 9.03 11.07 3.84
N SER A 79 8.62 9.91 4.32
CA SER A 79 7.26 9.40 4.23
C SER A 79 6.89 8.63 5.49
N LEU A 80 5.60 8.49 5.73
CA LEU A 80 5.05 7.57 6.71
C LEU A 80 3.97 6.73 6.05
N TRP A 81 3.92 5.45 6.39
CA TRP A 81 2.94 4.54 5.82
C TRP A 81 2.32 3.62 6.88
N LEU A 82 1.13 3.16 6.60
CA LEU A 82 0.50 2.03 7.24
C LEU A 82 0.20 0.93 6.21
N CYS A 83 0.11 -0.31 6.65
CA CYS A 83 -0.40 -1.37 5.80
C CYS A 83 -1.18 -2.42 6.61
N ILE A 84 -2.14 -3.05 5.93
CA ILE A 84 -2.87 -4.23 6.38
C ILE A 84 -2.32 -5.40 5.55
N ARG A 85 -1.82 -6.43 6.21
CA ARG A 85 -1.21 -7.59 5.56
C ARG A 85 -1.32 -8.83 6.44
N GLN A 86 -1.05 -10.00 5.89
CA GLN A 86 -0.89 -11.20 6.71
C GLN A 86 0.37 -11.11 7.59
N GLU A 87 0.31 -11.73 8.76
CA GLU A 87 1.44 -11.82 9.68
C GLU A 87 2.41 -12.90 9.19
N VAL A 88 3.46 -12.46 8.48
CA VAL A 88 4.50 -13.32 7.89
C VAL A 88 5.86 -12.65 8.01
N ASP A 89 6.93 -13.46 8.01
CA ASP A 89 8.31 -12.98 8.25
C ASP A 89 8.80 -12.01 7.17
N TRP A 90 8.49 -12.27 5.90
CA TRP A 90 8.97 -11.48 4.76
C TRP A 90 7.87 -10.61 4.17
N TRP A 91 7.61 -9.47 4.82
CA TRP A 91 6.52 -8.56 4.46
C TRP A 91 6.57 -8.05 3.01
N ALA A 92 7.78 -7.85 2.45
CA ALA A 92 7.96 -7.35 1.08
C ALA A 92 7.49 -8.34 0.00
N GLU A 93 7.35 -9.60 0.38
CA GLU A 93 6.92 -10.70 -0.49
C GLU A 93 5.44 -11.03 -0.31
N ASN A 94 4.69 -10.16 0.36
CA ASN A 94 3.28 -10.36 0.65
C ASN A 94 2.43 -9.23 0.10
N PRO A 95 1.21 -9.55 -0.38
CA PRO A 95 0.26 -8.53 -0.76
C PRO A 95 -0.19 -7.72 0.45
N SER A 96 -0.47 -6.45 0.25
CA SER A 96 -0.93 -5.55 1.30
C SER A 96 -1.94 -4.54 0.76
N LEU A 97 -2.83 -4.09 1.66
CA LEU A 97 -3.53 -2.82 1.50
C LEU A 97 -2.70 -1.78 2.25
N TYR A 98 -2.42 -0.65 1.63
CA TYR A 98 -1.53 0.35 2.20
C TYR A 98 -2.06 1.78 2.02
N PHE A 99 -1.61 2.65 2.89
CA PHE A 99 -1.67 4.11 2.75
C PHE A 99 -0.30 4.68 3.06
N GLU A 100 0.22 5.54 2.21
CA GLU A 100 1.49 6.25 2.40
C GLU A 100 1.29 7.73 2.17
N ILE A 101 1.86 8.56 3.03
CA ILE A 101 1.90 10.02 2.89
C ILE A 101 3.34 10.47 2.70
N THR A 102 3.53 11.36 1.74
CA THR A 102 4.79 12.01 1.35
C THR A 102 4.61 13.53 1.32
N PRO A 103 5.66 14.34 1.14
CA PRO A 103 5.50 15.78 0.94
C PRO A 103 4.62 16.15 -0.27
N GLU A 104 4.59 15.29 -1.30
CA GLU A 104 3.84 15.51 -2.54
C GLU A 104 2.35 15.11 -2.43
N GLY A 105 1.95 14.47 -1.31
CA GLY A 105 0.59 14.00 -1.10
C GLY A 105 0.53 12.60 -0.53
N ALA A 106 -0.53 11.85 -0.86
CA ALA A 106 -0.67 10.49 -0.39
C ALA A 106 -1.02 9.52 -1.53
N SER A 107 -0.69 8.26 -1.31
CA SER A 107 -1.13 7.15 -2.16
C SER A 107 -1.67 6.02 -1.29
N TYR A 108 -2.69 5.32 -1.79
CA TYR A 108 -3.28 4.20 -1.08
C TYR A 108 -3.92 3.19 -2.03
N GLY A 109 -4.00 1.95 -1.59
CA GLY A 109 -4.59 0.89 -2.36
C GLY A 109 -4.04 -0.49 -2.05
N PHE A 110 -4.12 -1.36 -3.05
CA PHE A 110 -3.51 -2.69 -3.04
C PHE A 110 -2.13 -2.64 -3.66
N PHE A 111 -1.15 -3.32 -3.03
CA PHE A 111 0.20 -3.45 -3.58
C PHE A 111 0.86 -4.78 -3.20
N TYR A 112 1.47 -5.42 -4.19
CA TYR A 112 2.27 -6.63 -4.03
C TYR A 112 3.65 -6.41 -4.66
N TRP A 113 4.62 -6.06 -3.83
CA TRP A 113 5.90 -5.51 -4.30
C TRP A 113 6.76 -6.56 -4.99
N LYS A 114 7.18 -7.59 -4.26
CA LYS A 114 8.16 -8.59 -4.75
C LYS A 114 7.64 -10.01 -4.59
N PRO A 115 6.62 -10.44 -5.36
CA PRO A 115 6.22 -11.83 -5.32
C PRO A 115 7.40 -12.75 -5.71
N ARG A 116 7.58 -13.84 -4.99
CA ARG A 116 8.59 -14.85 -5.33
C ARG A 116 8.30 -15.47 -6.67
N THR A 117 9.34 -15.90 -7.40
CA THR A 117 9.17 -16.56 -8.69
C THR A 117 8.23 -17.77 -8.61
N ALA A 118 8.37 -18.60 -7.54
CA ALA A 118 7.49 -19.74 -7.31
C ALA A 118 6.01 -19.33 -7.16
N VAL A 119 5.74 -18.23 -6.47
CA VAL A 119 4.39 -17.69 -6.32
C VAL A 119 3.83 -17.24 -7.67
N LEU A 120 4.64 -16.57 -8.49
CA LEU A 120 4.22 -16.16 -9.84
C LEU A 120 3.97 -17.37 -10.77
N GLU A 121 4.71 -18.46 -10.63
CA GLU A 121 4.43 -19.69 -11.38
C GLU A 121 3.10 -20.33 -10.93
N THR A 122 2.86 -20.43 -9.62
CA THR A 122 1.58 -20.91 -9.07
C THR A 122 0.41 -20.01 -9.52
N PHE A 123 0.62 -18.70 -9.49
CA PHE A 123 -0.35 -17.72 -10.01
C PHE A 123 -0.71 -18.01 -11.47
N ARG A 124 0.29 -18.19 -12.38
CA ARG A 124 0.06 -18.51 -13.78
C ARG A 124 -0.70 -19.83 -13.98
N GLN A 125 -0.34 -20.87 -13.24
CA GLN A 125 -1.05 -22.14 -13.27
C GLN A 125 -2.52 -21.98 -12.86
N ARG A 126 -2.78 -21.22 -11.81
CA ARG A 126 -4.13 -21.00 -11.30
C ARG A 126 -4.99 -20.20 -12.27
N ILE A 127 -4.48 -19.11 -12.83
CA ILE A 127 -5.25 -18.33 -13.82
C ILE A 127 -5.46 -19.10 -15.13
N SER A 128 -4.55 -20.02 -15.48
CA SER A 128 -4.77 -20.94 -16.62
C SER A 128 -5.87 -21.96 -16.34
N ALA A 129 -5.95 -22.47 -15.11
CA ALA A 129 -6.97 -23.42 -14.71
C ALA A 129 -8.37 -22.79 -14.60
N LYS A 130 -8.43 -21.52 -14.21
CA LYS A 130 -9.68 -20.78 -13.96
C LYS A 130 -9.63 -19.37 -14.55
N PRO A 131 -9.53 -19.24 -15.88
CA PRO A 131 -9.32 -17.95 -16.53
C PRO A 131 -10.47 -16.97 -16.29
N ASP A 132 -11.72 -17.43 -16.40
CA ASP A 132 -12.89 -16.57 -16.27
C ASP A 132 -13.08 -16.00 -14.85
N GLU A 133 -12.75 -16.81 -13.82
CA GLU A 133 -12.77 -16.37 -12.42
C GLU A 133 -11.81 -15.19 -12.21
N PHE A 134 -10.57 -15.32 -12.70
CA PHE A 134 -9.56 -14.27 -12.57
C PHE A 134 -9.87 -13.03 -13.40
N LEU A 135 -10.24 -13.21 -14.66
CA LEU A 135 -10.60 -12.10 -15.55
C LEU A 135 -11.82 -11.34 -15.04
N LYS A 136 -12.79 -12.04 -14.43
CA LYS A 136 -13.92 -11.41 -13.76
C LYS A 136 -13.45 -10.60 -12.54
N LEU A 137 -12.60 -11.17 -11.69
CA LEU A 137 -12.04 -10.48 -10.53
C LEU A 137 -11.38 -9.15 -10.91
N ILE A 138 -10.55 -9.16 -11.94
CA ILE A 138 -9.87 -7.95 -12.42
C ILE A 138 -10.90 -6.91 -12.90
N ARG A 139 -11.82 -7.31 -13.79
CA ARG A 139 -12.86 -6.39 -14.29
C ARG A 139 -13.71 -5.79 -13.18
N ASP A 140 -14.16 -6.64 -12.24
CA ASP A 140 -14.99 -6.18 -11.10
C ASP A 140 -14.20 -5.21 -10.19
N THR A 141 -12.91 -5.50 -9.95
CA THR A 141 -12.04 -4.62 -9.16
C THR A 141 -11.87 -3.26 -9.86
N GLU A 142 -11.53 -3.26 -11.15
CA GLU A 142 -11.34 -2.03 -11.92
C GLU A 142 -12.64 -1.22 -12.02
N ALA A 143 -13.78 -1.87 -12.22
CA ALA A 143 -15.09 -1.22 -12.25
C ALA A 143 -15.47 -0.62 -10.90
N ALA A 144 -15.22 -1.34 -9.78
CA ALA A 144 -15.56 -0.88 -8.45
C ALA A 144 -14.67 0.28 -7.97
N THR A 145 -13.39 0.24 -8.33
CA THR A 145 -12.39 1.23 -7.89
C THR A 145 -12.24 2.42 -8.84
N GLY A 146 -12.56 2.24 -10.11
CA GLY A 146 -12.24 3.20 -11.18
C GLY A 146 -10.74 3.28 -11.49
N VAL A 147 -9.94 2.30 -11.04
CA VAL A 147 -8.47 2.26 -11.18
C VAL A 147 -8.06 0.94 -11.79
N ASN A 148 -7.18 0.98 -12.78
CA ASN A 148 -6.67 -0.23 -13.41
C ASN A 148 -5.69 -0.98 -12.49
N VAL A 149 -5.73 -2.31 -12.57
CA VAL A 149 -4.71 -3.16 -11.92
C VAL A 149 -3.48 -3.21 -12.84
N THR A 150 -2.35 -2.73 -12.34
CA THR A 150 -1.09 -2.64 -13.09
C THR A 150 -0.01 -3.52 -12.47
N ALA A 151 1.05 -3.79 -13.22
CA ALA A 151 2.21 -4.53 -12.71
C ALA A 151 3.47 -4.21 -13.50
N GLN A 152 4.63 -4.42 -12.86
CA GLN A 152 5.89 -4.50 -13.57
C GLN A 152 5.90 -5.80 -14.41
N CYS A 153 6.31 -5.70 -15.67
CA CYS A 153 6.24 -6.82 -16.62
C CYS A 153 7.61 -7.32 -17.07
N TYR A 154 7.67 -8.61 -17.40
CA TYR A 154 8.81 -9.18 -18.12
C TYR A 154 8.89 -8.65 -19.54
N LYS A 155 10.09 -8.38 -20.04
CA LYS A 155 10.33 -8.00 -21.46
C LYS A 155 9.98 -9.14 -22.43
N ARG A 156 10.14 -10.39 -22.00
CA ARG A 156 9.84 -11.60 -22.78
C ARG A 156 9.03 -12.56 -21.90
N PRO A 157 7.71 -12.35 -21.79
CA PRO A 157 6.86 -13.19 -20.96
C PRO A 157 6.65 -14.58 -21.58
N LYS A 158 6.23 -15.54 -20.79
CA LYS A 158 5.67 -16.80 -21.26
C LYS A 158 4.33 -16.51 -21.98
N ILE A 159 4.05 -17.27 -23.01
CA ILE A 159 2.81 -17.17 -23.79
C ILE A 159 1.80 -18.15 -23.21
N PRO A 160 0.62 -17.71 -22.75
CA PRO A 160 -0.43 -18.61 -22.30
C PRO A 160 -1.19 -19.25 -23.47
N GLU A 161 -1.85 -20.39 -23.22
CA GLU A 161 -2.77 -21.00 -24.20
C GLU A 161 -4.00 -20.12 -24.45
N ASN A 162 -4.53 -19.48 -23.40
CA ASN A 162 -5.61 -18.51 -23.50
C ASN A 162 -5.03 -17.10 -23.73
N PRO A 163 -5.23 -16.50 -24.93
CA PRO A 163 -4.67 -15.18 -25.26
C PRO A 163 -5.15 -14.05 -24.33
N ALA A 164 -6.33 -14.16 -23.72
CA ALA A 164 -6.86 -13.17 -22.78
C ALA A 164 -6.00 -13.05 -21.50
N LEU A 165 -5.22 -14.07 -21.19
CA LEU A 165 -4.31 -14.07 -20.05
C LEU A 165 -2.92 -13.48 -20.36
N ALA A 166 -2.62 -13.15 -21.61
CA ALA A 166 -1.29 -12.69 -22.02
C ALA A 166 -0.77 -11.48 -21.20
N PRO A 167 -1.58 -10.45 -20.91
CA PRO A 167 -1.14 -9.32 -20.07
C PRO A 167 -0.68 -9.76 -18.68
N TYR A 168 -1.38 -10.71 -18.07
CA TYR A 168 -1.15 -11.17 -16.71
C TYR A 168 0.02 -12.17 -16.61
N PHE A 169 0.28 -12.93 -17.66
CA PHE A 169 1.48 -13.78 -17.77
C PHE A 169 2.76 -12.96 -17.82
N ALA A 170 2.68 -11.72 -18.27
CA ALA A 170 3.78 -10.79 -18.29
C ALA A 170 4.15 -10.26 -16.89
N TRP A 171 3.28 -10.35 -15.89
CA TRP A 171 3.51 -9.80 -14.56
C TRP A 171 4.75 -10.41 -13.90
N LYS A 172 5.58 -9.53 -13.34
CA LYS A 172 6.83 -9.84 -12.67
C LYS A 172 6.84 -9.43 -11.19
N GLY A 173 6.18 -8.33 -10.86
CA GLY A 173 6.12 -7.75 -9.53
C GLY A 173 5.47 -6.38 -9.57
N GLU A 174 5.50 -5.68 -8.43
CA GLU A 174 4.87 -4.36 -8.29
C GLU A 174 3.41 -4.36 -8.80
N ILE A 175 2.68 -5.45 -8.45
CA ILE A 175 1.27 -5.57 -8.82
C ILE A 175 0.49 -4.62 -7.92
N GLY A 176 -0.22 -3.67 -8.51
CA GLY A 176 -0.91 -2.64 -7.76
C GLY A 176 -2.22 -2.18 -8.36
N CYS A 177 -3.12 -1.73 -7.48
CA CYS A 177 -4.31 -0.97 -7.79
C CYS A 177 -4.36 0.18 -6.79
N THR A 178 -3.86 1.35 -7.19
CA THR A 178 -3.54 2.43 -6.27
C THR A 178 -4.12 3.76 -6.74
N ARG A 179 -4.55 4.57 -5.79
CA ARG A 179 -5.01 5.94 -5.99
C ARG A 179 -4.02 6.90 -5.33
N SER A 180 -3.76 8.02 -5.99
CA SER A 180 -2.96 9.12 -5.44
C SER A 180 -3.82 10.35 -5.25
N ILE A 181 -3.52 11.12 -4.22
CA ILE A 181 -4.13 12.41 -3.91
C ILE A 181 -3.05 13.44 -3.61
N GLU A 182 -3.21 14.64 -4.14
CA GLU A 182 -2.32 15.76 -3.86
C GLU A 182 -2.66 16.43 -2.52
N PRO A 183 -1.75 17.24 -1.94
CA PRO A 183 -2.07 18.05 -0.77
C PRO A 183 -3.23 19.00 -1.06
N GLY A 184 -4.28 18.95 -0.25
CA GLY A 184 -5.50 19.73 -0.40
C GLY A 184 -6.67 19.14 0.38
N ASP A 185 -7.88 19.61 0.11
CA ASP A 185 -9.08 19.25 0.86
C ASP A 185 -9.33 17.74 0.93
N ALA A 186 -8.96 16.99 -0.11
CA ALA A 186 -9.09 15.52 -0.13
C ALA A 186 -8.16 14.83 0.88
N LEU A 187 -6.99 15.41 1.18
CA LEU A 187 -6.03 14.90 2.15
C LEU A 187 -6.29 15.46 3.56
N PHE A 188 -6.71 16.73 3.64
CA PHE A 188 -6.80 17.49 4.89
C PHE A 188 -8.19 17.48 5.50
N GLY A 189 -8.76 16.34 5.79
CA GLY A 189 -10.08 16.32 6.38
C GLY A 189 -10.50 14.94 6.86
N PRO A 190 -11.52 14.85 7.69
CA PRO A 190 -11.99 13.59 8.25
C PRO A 190 -12.59 12.65 7.19
N GLN A 191 -13.05 13.18 6.04
CA GLN A 191 -13.59 12.39 4.93
C GLN A 191 -12.61 11.38 4.35
N LEU A 192 -11.30 11.63 4.44
CA LEU A 192 -10.24 10.73 3.98
C LEU A 192 -10.37 9.33 4.60
N GLU A 193 -10.77 9.24 5.87
CA GLU A 193 -11.00 7.93 6.54
C GLU A 193 -12.01 7.09 5.77
N GLY A 194 -13.16 7.69 5.44
CA GLY A 194 -14.22 7.02 4.70
C GLY A 194 -13.79 6.62 3.29
N GLU A 195 -13.07 7.49 2.59
CA GLU A 195 -12.58 7.22 1.23
C GLU A 195 -11.56 6.08 1.20
N VAL A 196 -10.58 6.06 2.11
CA VAL A 196 -9.59 4.99 2.19
C VAL A 196 -10.23 3.67 2.59
N LYS A 197 -11.16 3.70 3.55
CA LYS A 197 -11.90 2.52 4.00
C LYS A 197 -12.73 1.91 2.86
N ASP A 198 -13.54 2.71 2.17
CA ASP A 198 -14.34 2.28 1.02
C ASP A 198 -13.45 1.68 -0.10
N PHE A 199 -12.32 2.32 -0.37
CA PHE A 199 -11.37 1.83 -1.37
C PHE A 199 -10.74 0.49 -0.97
N PHE A 200 -10.38 0.30 0.30
CA PHE A 200 -9.86 -0.96 0.81
C PHE A 200 -10.92 -2.07 0.79
N GLU A 201 -12.18 -1.76 1.10
CA GLU A 201 -13.29 -2.72 1.00
C GLU A 201 -13.48 -3.21 -0.44
N LYS A 202 -13.43 -2.30 -1.43
CA LYS A 202 -13.48 -2.63 -2.86
C LYS A 202 -12.30 -3.47 -3.34
N LEU A 203 -11.12 -3.31 -2.73
CA LEU A 203 -9.91 -4.06 -3.04
C LEU A 203 -9.79 -5.39 -2.28
N THR A 204 -10.64 -5.63 -1.29
CA THR A 204 -10.59 -6.84 -0.46
C THR A 204 -10.63 -8.13 -1.29
N PRO A 205 -11.48 -8.30 -2.33
CA PRO A 205 -11.47 -9.51 -3.14
C PRO A 205 -10.13 -9.77 -3.84
N LEU A 206 -9.49 -8.70 -4.34
CA LEU A 206 -8.16 -8.79 -4.96
C LEU A 206 -7.08 -9.15 -3.93
N TYR A 207 -7.10 -8.51 -2.77
CA TYR A 207 -6.20 -8.78 -1.67
C TYR A 207 -6.30 -10.23 -1.18
N GLU A 208 -7.51 -10.73 -0.98
CA GLU A 208 -7.76 -12.11 -0.55
C GLU A 208 -7.34 -13.13 -1.63
N TYR A 209 -7.59 -12.84 -2.91
CA TYR A 209 -7.16 -13.69 -4.01
C TYR A 209 -5.64 -13.89 -4.00
N PHE A 210 -4.85 -12.83 -3.84
CA PHE A 210 -3.39 -12.92 -3.80
C PHE A 210 -2.86 -13.54 -2.50
N ASN A 211 -3.52 -13.36 -1.36
CA ASN A 211 -3.09 -13.99 -0.10
C ASN A 211 -3.15 -15.52 -0.13
N GLN A 212 -3.93 -16.13 -1.02
CA GLN A 212 -3.99 -17.58 -1.17
C GLN A 212 -2.67 -18.20 -1.68
N TYR A 213 -1.73 -17.39 -2.15
CA TYR A 213 -0.41 -17.85 -2.64
C TYR A 213 0.70 -17.68 -1.60
N VAL A 214 0.41 -17.07 -0.47
CA VAL A 214 1.40 -16.74 0.57
C VAL A 214 1.49 -17.85 1.62
N VAL A 215 0.53 -18.72 1.70
CA VAL A 215 0.43 -19.84 2.67
C VAL A 215 0.99 -21.11 2.10
#